data_d78dd8bb69a3eb909f4645ef9298a428
#
_entry.id   d78dd8bb69a3eb909f4645ef9298a428
#
_cell.length_a   1.000
_cell.length_b   1.000
_cell.length_c   1.000
_cell.angle_alpha   90.00
_cell.angle_beta   90.00
_cell.angle_gamma   90.00
#
_symmetry.space_group_name_H-M   'P 1'
#
loop_
_entity.id
_entity.type
_entity.pdbx_description
1 polymer ?
#
loop_
_entity_poly.entity_id
_entity_poly.type
_entity_poly.pdbx_seq_one_letter_code
_entity_poly.pdbx_strand_id
1 'polypeptide(L)'
;LSTEIYSADGERIKVLGQRYPVSLEDISPNFTNAIIAAEDANFYQHKGLDHRALMRALYMNIRERKILQGGSTITQQLSKNLFFSFERNWVRKVKELLISFQLEATFSKEKIIEAYCNQIYFGNGAYGVEEAAQTYFRKRARDLTVLQGALLAGLPNSPNYTNPFKNYERSMRRAEHILTRMVKEHLISSEEKNEALSSSLELIRPREDDTPSRYFLNYVLAKLEDKYGKEF
;
A
#
# COMPACT_ATOMS: atom_id res chain seq x y z
N LEU A 1 3.20 -3.06 16.21
CA LEU A 1 3.10 -2.37 17.50
C LEU A 1 2.74 -0.92 17.19
N SER A 2 1.72 -0.38 17.87
CA SER A 2 1.39 1.05 17.83
C SER A 2 2.18 1.76 18.91
N THR A 3 2.69 2.95 18.62
CA THR A 3 3.35 3.81 19.60
C THR A 3 2.39 4.91 20.00
N GLU A 4 2.10 5.02 21.27
CA GLU A 4 1.23 6.07 21.81
C GLU A 4 2.07 7.21 22.37
N ILE A 5 1.73 8.44 22.02
CA ILE A 5 2.39 9.65 22.50
C ILE A 5 1.41 10.36 23.43
N TYR A 6 1.88 10.61 24.64
CA TYR A 6 1.12 11.31 25.68
C TYR A 6 1.77 12.65 26.01
N SER A 7 0.95 13.61 26.44
CA SER A 7 1.41 14.84 27.07
C SER A 7 1.93 14.58 28.49
N ALA A 8 2.59 15.54 29.10
CA ALA A 8 3.14 15.41 30.47
C ALA A 8 2.06 15.24 31.54
N ASP A 9 0.84 15.67 31.26
CA ASP A 9 -0.35 15.54 32.10
C ASP A 9 -1.16 14.26 31.83
N GLY A 10 -0.64 13.39 30.94
CA GLY A 10 -1.21 12.06 30.67
C GLY A 10 -2.31 12.06 29.60
N GLU A 11 -2.57 13.17 28.92
CA GLU A 11 -3.49 13.18 27.78
C GLU A 11 -2.84 12.53 26.54
N ARG A 12 -3.58 11.65 25.88
CA ARG A 12 -3.11 10.98 24.65
C ARG A 12 -3.14 11.97 23.47
N ILE A 13 -1.95 12.36 23.00
CA ILE A 13 -1.79 13.31 21.89
C ILE A 13 -1.93 12.60 20.56
N LYS A 14 -1.28 11.46 20.39
CA LYS A 14 -1.25 10.73 19.09
C LYS A 14 -0.94 9.27 19.26
N VAL A 15 -1.49 8.44 18.36
CA VAL A 15 -1.09 7.05 18.18
C VAL A 15 -0.41 6.94 16.82
N LEU A 16 0.83 6.44 16.82
CA LEU A 16 1.59 6.19 15.59
C LEU A 16 1.46 4.71 15.21
N GLY A 17 1.31 4.45 13.91
CA GLY A 17 1.23 3.10 13.42
C GLY A 17 -0.02 2.34 13.88
N GLN A 18 -1.08 3.06 14.28
CA GLN A 18 -2.36 2.43 14.61
C GLN A 18 -2.85 1.66 13.39
N ARG A 19 -3.26 0.43 13.61
CA ARG A 19 -3.77 -0.47 12.57
C ARG A 19 -5.17 -0.89 12.96
N TYR A 20 -6.07 -0.81 12.01
CA TYR A 20 -7.44 -1.31 12.13
C TYR A 20 -7.58 -2.49 11.17
N PRO A 21 -7.17 -3.70 11.60
CA PRO A 21 -7.28 -4.87 10.72
C PRO A 21 -8.76 -5.16 10.47
N VAL A 22 -9.09 -5.33 9.22
CA VAL A 22 -10.44 -5.69 8.76
C VAL A 22 -10.40 -7.01 8.02
N SER A 23 -11.51 -7.77 8.05
CA SER A 23 -11.64 -8.99 7.27
C SER A 23 -11.65 -8.68 5.77
N LEU A 24 -11.31 -9.65 4.93
CA LEU A 24 -11.35 -9.46 3.49
C LEU A 24 -12.75 -9.07 2.99
N GLU A 25 -13.81 -9.55 3.65
CA GLU A 25 -15.21 -9.22 3.36
C GLU A 25 -15.56 -7.74 3.63
N ASP A 26 -14.80 -7.11 4.52
CA ASP A 26 -14.92 -5.67 4.84
C ASP A 26 -13.98 -4.80 3.98
N ILE A 27 -13.33 -5.36 2.98
CA ILE A 27 -12.54 -4.64 2.00
C ILE A 27 -13.27 -4.64 0.66
N SER A 28 -13.46 -3.46 0.07
CA SER A 28 -14.11 -3.36 -1.25
C SER A 28 -13.37 -4.20 -2.30
N PRO A 29 -14.08 -5.02 -3.09
CA PRO A 29 -13.50 -5.70 -4.26
C PRO A 29 -12.84 -4.73 -5.24
N ASN A 30 -13.30 -3.49 -5.32
CA ASN A 30 -12.68 -2.46 -6.14
C ASN A 30 -11.24 -2.19 -5.74
N PHE A 31 -10.93 -2.22 -4.44
CA PHE A 31 -9.56 -2.06 -3.97
C PHE A 31 -8.74 -3.35 -4.12
N THR A 32 -9.28 -4.50 -3.74
CA THR A 32 -8.56 -5.78 -3.85
C THR A 32 -8.20 -6.10 -5.30
N ASN A 33 -9.09 -5.86 -6.24
CA ASN A 33 -8.84 -6.00 -7.67
C ASN A 33 -7.77 -5.00 -8.16
N ALA A 34 -7.86 -3.74 -7.70
CA ALA A 34 -6.89 -2.72 -8.08
C ALA A 34 -5.47 -3.04 -7.57
N ILE A 35 -5.33 -3.50 -6.32
CA ILE A 35 -4.02 -3.82 -5.75
C ILE A 35 -3.41 -5.07 -6.40
N ILE A 36 -4.22 -6.08 -6.71
CA ILE A 36 -3.79 -7.27 -7.46
C ILE A 36 -3.34 -6.85 -8.86
N ALA A 37 -4.14 -6.09 -9.59
CA ALA A 37 -3.76 -5.58 -10.90
C ALA A 37 -2.49 -4.72 -10.85
N ALA A 38 -2.30 -3.91 -9.81
CA ALA A 38 -1.15 -3.04 -9.65
C ALA A 38 0.14 -3.78 -9.33
N GLU A 39 0.10 -4.76 -8.43
CA GLU A 39 1.27 -5.39 -7.83
C GLU A 39 1.55 -6.79 -8.38
N ASP A 40 0.50 -7.58 -8.63
CA ASP A 40 0.64 -9.02 -8.89
C ASP A 40 -0.56 -9.59 -9.64
N ALA A 41 -0.68 -9.28 -10.94
CA ALA A 41 -1.84 -9.65 -11.74
C ALA A 41 -2.12 -11.17 -11.78
N ASN A 42 -1.09 -11.99 -11.58
CA ASN A 42 -1.20 -13.45 -11.53
C ASN A 42 -1.28 -14.02 -10.10
N PHE A 43 -1.63 -13.20 -9.10
CA PHE A 43 -1.59 -13.55 -7.69
C PHE A 43 -2.22 -14.92 -7.38
N TYR A 44 -3.37 -15.21 -7.94
CA TYR A 44 -4.08 -16.48 -7.73
C TYR A 44 -3.50 -17.67 -8.49
N GLN A 45 -2.54 -17.46 -9.42
CA GLN A 45 -2.03 -18.50 -10.31
C GLN A 45 -0.68 -19.08 -9.89
N HIS A 46 0.05 -18.39 -9.01
CA HIS A 46 1.37 -18.83 -8.56
C HIS A 46 1.40 -19.15 -7.06
N LYS A 47 2.48 -19.77 -6.60
CA LYS A 47 2.73 -20.11 -5.18
C LYS A 47 3.94 -19.34 -4.65
N GLY A 48 3.77 -18.02 -4.42
CA GLY A 48 4.79 -17.16 -3.82
C GLY A 48 5.78 -16.52 -4.80
N LEU A 49 5.99 -17.10 -5.98
CA LEU A 49 6.86 -16.57 -7.03
C LEU A 49 6.16 -16.63 -8.39
N ASP A 50 5.99 -15.50 -9.05
CA ASP A 50 5.60 -15.43 -10.45
C ASP A 50 6.85 -15.40 -11.33
N HIS A 51 7.28 -16.60 -11.80
CA HIS A 51 8.45 -16.74 -12.66
C HIS A 51 8.27 -16.04 -14.02
N ARG A 52 7.03 -15.98 -14.55
CA ARG A 52 6.73 -15.31 -15.83
C ARG A 52 6.86 -13.80 -15.69
N ALA A 53 6.30 -13.22 -14.62
CA ALA A 53 6.44 -11.80 -14.34
C ALA A 53 7.91 -11.42 -14.05
N LEU A 54 8.65 -12.27 -13.32
CA LEU A 54 10.07 -12.07 -13.05
C LEU A 54 10.90 -12.04 -14.34
N MET A 55 10.70 -13.02 -15.24
CA MET A 55 11.41 -13.07 -16.52
C MET A 55 11.05 -11.90 -17.43
N ARG A 56 9.77 -11.50 -17.47
CA ARG A 56 9.32 -10.33 -18.21
C ARG A 56 9.97 -9.05 -17.66
N ALA A 57 9.98 -8.86 -16.34
CA ALA A 57 10.60 -7.72 -15.71
C ALA A 57 12.11 -7.66 -15.99
N LEU A 58 12.80 -8.81 -15.90
CA LEU A 58 14.23 -8.91 -16.20
C LEU A 58 14.51 -8.52 -17.67
N TYR A 59 13.77 -9.07 -18.62
CA TYR A 59 13.89 -8.75 -20.04
C TYR A 59 13.70 -7.25 -20.31
N MET A 60 12.63 -6.67 -19.77
CA MET A 60 12.31 -5.24 -19.96
C MET A 60 13.37 -4.35 -19.34
N ASN A 61 13.85 -4.66 -18.12
CA ASN A 61 14.86 -3.88 -17.44
C ASN A 61 16.23 -3.93 -18.14
N ILE A 62 16.60 -5.08 -18.72
CA ILE A 62 17.84 -5.21 -19.53
C ILE A 62 17.68 -4.44 -20.84
N ARG A 63 16.56 -4.61 -21.54
CA ARG A 63 16.32 -3.94 -22.82
C ARG A 63 16.36 -2.41 -22.69
N GLU A 64 15.68 -1.88 -21.69
CA GLU A 64 15.55 -0.43 -21.47
C GLU A 64 16.71 0.15 -20.63
N ARG A 65 17.64 -0.68 -20.17
CA ARG A 65 18.78 -0.30 -19.30
C ARG A 65 18.35 0.51 -18.06
N LYS A 66 17.11 0.29 -17.60
CA LYS A 66 16.50 0.96 -16.44
C LYS A 66 15.64 -0.03 -15.67
N ILE A 67 15.53 0.18 -14.37
CA ILE A 67 14.57 -0.59 -13.54
C ILE A 67 13.18 0.01 -13.74
N LEU A 68 12.44 -0.53 -14.70
CA LEU A 68 11.10 -0.07 -15.05
C LEU A 68 10.00 -0.90 -14.36
N GLN A 69 10.26 -2.19 -14.13
CA GLN A 69 9.28 -3.11 -13.55
C GLN A 69 9.89 -3.89 -12.40
N GLY A 70 9.13 -4.02 -11.32
CA GLY A 70 9.41 -4.95 -10.24
C GLY A 70 8.79 -6.33 -10.55
N GLY A 71 9.48 -7.39 -10.19
CA GLY A 71 8.97 -8.77 -10.31
C GLY A 71 8.65 -9.41 -8.97
N SER A 72 8.47 -8.62 -7.91
CA SER A 72 8.12 -9.15 -6.59
C SER A 72 6.62 -9.36 -6.48
N THR A 73 6.19 -10.52 -5.96
CA THR A 73 4.78 -10.84 -5.72
C THR A 73 4.25 -10.18 -4.45
N ILE A 74 2.92 -10.14 -4.31
CA ILE A 74 2.22 -9.70 -3.08
C ILE A 74 2.75 -10.49 -1.87
N THR A 75 2.90 -11.81 -1.99
CA THR A 75 3.38 -12.67 -0.90
C THR A 75 4.82 -12.34 -0.50
N GLN A 76 5.70 -12.02 -1.45
CA GLN A 76 7.07 -11.58 -1.16
C GLN A 76 7.09 -10.20 -0.49
N GLN A 77 6.21 -9.29 -0.91
CA GLN A 77 6.08 -7.99 -0.27
C GLN A 77 5.54 -8.11 1.17
N LEU A 78 4.55 -8.99 1.38
CA LEU A 78 4.04 -9.29 2.72
C LEU A 78 5.14 -9.88 3.61
N SER A 79 5.88 -10.88 3.12
CA SER A 79 7.03 -11.45 3.82
C SER A 79 8.04 -10.38 4.23
N LYS A 80 8.39 -9.49 3.29
CA LYS A 80 9.28 -8.36 3.57
C LYS A 80 8.74 -7.47 4.69
N ASN A 81 7.46 -7.10 4.64
CA ASN A 81 6.85 -6.15 5.58
C ASN A 81 6.66 -6.73 6.99
N LEU A 82 6.53 -8.06 7.11
CA LEU A 82 6.31 -8.73 8.40
C LEU A 82 7.60 -9.11 9.13
N PHE A 83 8.65 -9.49 8.37
CA PHE A 83 9.79 -10.19 8.96
C PHE A 83 11.14 -9.52 8.74
N PHE A 84 11.21 -8.47 7.91
CA PHE A 84 12.49 -7.87 7.57
C PHE A 84 12.50 -6.35 7.73
N SER A 85 13.62 -5.86 8.23
CA SER A 85 13.94 -4.43 8.24
C SER A 85 14.44 -3.93 6.87
N PHE A 86 14.68 -2.62 6.76
CA PHE A 86 15.00 -1.95 5.48
C PHE A 86 16.36 -2.28 4.88
N GLU A 87 17.15 -3.13 5.48
CA GLU A 87 18.44 -3.53 4.90
C GLU A 87 18.25 -4.19 3.53
N ARG A 88 18.91 -3.65 2.52
CA ARG A 88 18.86 -4.16 1.15
C ARG A 88 20.07 -5.04 0.89
N ASN A 89 19.93 -6.36 1.07
CA ASN A 89 20.95 -7.32 0.70
C ASN A 89 20.35 -8.56 0.03
N TRP A 90 21.21 -9.32 -0.67
CA TRP A 90 20.77 -10.53 -1.38
C TRP A 90 20.29 -11.63 -0.43
N VAL A 91 20.89 -11.73 0.75
CA VAL A 91 20.50 -12.72 1.77
C VAL A 91 19.06 -12.49 2.21
N ARG A 92 18.69 -11.22 2.45
CA ARG A 92 17.30 -10.86 2.75
C ARG A 92 16.36 -11.28 1.61
N LYS A 93 16.74 -11.06 0.34
CA LYS A 93 15.87 -11.42 -0.79
C LYS A 93 15.64 -12.92 -0.90
N VAL A 94 16.64 -13.73 -0.60
CA VAL A 94 16.48 -15.19 -0.51
C VAL A 94 15.57 -15.59 0.66
N LYS A 95 15.74 -14.98 1.82
CA LYS A 95 14.85 -15.23 2.98
C LYS A 95 13.41 -14.81 2.69
N GLU A 96 13.18 -13.66 2.06
CA GLU A 96 11.82 -13.23 1.62
C GLU A 96 11.17 -14.29 0.75
N LEU A 97 11.91 -14.86 -0.20
CA LEU A 97 11.40 -15.90 -1.09
C LEU A 97 11.05 -17.19 -0.33
N LEU A 98 11.92 -17.65 0.57
CA LEU A 98 11.67 -18.86 1.37
C LEU A 98 10.43 -18.68 2.27
N ILE A 99 10.31 -17.52 2.94
CA ILE A 99 9.14 -17.22 3.77
C ILE A 99 7.89 -17.09 2.89
N SER A 100 7.98 -16.54 1.69
CA SER A 100 6.83 -16.46 0.79
C SER A 100 6.31 -17.84 0.39
N PHE A 101 7.18 -18.81 0.13
CA PHE A 101 6.77 -20.20 -0.10
C PHE A 101 6.11 -20.83 1.13
N GLN A 102 6.63 -20.55 2.32
CA GLN A 102 6.05 -21.04 3.56
C GLN A 102 4.66 -20.43 3.82
N LEU A 103 4.49 -19.13 3.58
CA LEU A 103 3.19 -18.47 3.70
C LEU A 103 2.17 -19.08 2.75
N GLU A 104 2.53 -19.33 1.48
CA GLU A 104 1.65 -19.94 0.48
C GLU A 104 1.35 -21.44 0.76
N ALA A 105 2.23 -22.12 1.46
CA ALA A 105 1.99 -23.50 1.90
C ALA A 105 1.06 -23.56 3.13
N THR A 106 1.01 -22.50 3.92
CA THR A 106 0.31 -22.47 5.22
C THR A 106 -1.05 -21.77 5.14
N PHE A 107 -1.15 -20.72 4.34
CA PHE A 107 -2.33 -19.84 4.28
C PHE A 107 -2.96 -19.83 2.88
N SER A 108 -4.28 -19.67 2.82
CA SER A 108 -4.98 -19.47 1.57
C SER A 108 -4.65 -18.10 0.95
N LYS A 109 -4.90 -17.95 -0.35
CA LYS A 109 -4.71 -16.68 -1.07
C LYS A 109 -5.51 -15.53 -0.46
N GLU A 110 -6.74 -15.83 0.01
CA GLU A 110 -7.63 -14.87 0.66
C GLU A 110 -6.99 -14.37 1.98
N LYS A 111 -6.37 -15.26 2.76
CA LYS A 111 -5.68 -14.86 4.00
C LYS A 111 -4.40 -14.08 3.73
N ILE A 112 -3.69 -14.39 2.66
CA ILE A 112 -2.48 -13.67 2.27
C ILE A 112 -2.82 -12.24 1.79
N ILE A 113 -3.86 -12.08 0.94
CA ILE A 113 -4.27 -10.75 0.47
C ILE A 113 -4.89 -9.92 1.60
N GLU A 114 -5.68 -10.53 2.49
CA GLU A 114 -6.21 -9.88 3.70
C GLU A 114 -5.07 -9.33 4.56
N ALA A 115 -4.09 -10.17 4.88
CA ALA A 115 -2.92 -9.75 5.66
C ALA A 115 -2.12 -8.64 4.95
N TYR A 116 -1.93 -8.75 3.64
CA TYR A 116 -1.25 -7.74 2.84
C TYR A 116 -1.96 -6.39 2.90
N CYS A 117 -3.27 -6.36 2.63
CA CYS A 117 -4.08 -5.14 2.67
C CYS A 117 -4.06 -4.45 4.03
N ASN A 118 -3.96 -5.23 5.11
CA ASN A 118 -3.89 -4.71 6.48
C ASN A 118 -2.48 -4.25 6.91
N GLN A 119 -1.43 -4.62 6.17
CA GLN A 119 -0.04 -4.33 6.55
C GLN A 119 0.64 -3.22 5.76
N ILE A 120 0.24 -3.01 4.50
CA ILE A 120 0.95 -2.07 3.62
C ILE A 120 0.78 -0.62 4.07
N TYR A 121 1.82 0.17 3.80
CA TYR A 121 1.86 1.59 4.09
C TYR A 121 1.38 2.41 2.90
N PHE A 122 0.42 3.29 3.11
CA PHE A 122 -0.20 4.15 2.09
C PHE A 122 0.26 5.61 2.12
N GLY A 123 1.22 5.95 2.97
CA GLY A 123 1.59 7.36 3.19
C GLY A 123 0.73 8.04 4.26
N ASN A 124 1.11 9.27 4.64
CA ASN A 124 0.40 10.08 5.64
C ASN A 124 0.16 9.38 6.99
N GLY A 125 1.02 8.43 7.35
CA GLY A 125 0.87 7.63 8.57
C GLY A 125 -0.14 6.50 8.48
N ALA A 126 -0.80 6.29 7.34
CA ALA A 126 -1.83 5.27 7.16
C ALA A 126 -1.20 3.90 6.89
N TYR A 127 -1.38 2.96 7.81
CA TYR A 127 -1.04 1.55 7.68
C TYR A 127 -2.30 0.71 7.58
N GLY A 128 -2.42 -0.07 6.53
CA GLY A 128 -3.60 -0.85 6.21
C GLY A 128 -4.67 -0.05 5.47
N VAL A 129 -5.51 -0.79 4.72
CA VAL A 129 -6.50 -0.23 3.81
C VAL A 129 -7.60 0.55 4.52
N GLU A 130 -8.02 0.12 5.72
CA GLU A 130 -9.06 0.81 6.48
C GLU A 130 -8.58 2.20 6.92
N GLU A 131 -7.36 2.30 7.48
CA GLU A 131 -6.77 3.58 7.85
C GLU A 131 -6.53 4.46 6.62
N ALA A 132 -6.13 3.89 5.50
CA ALA A 132 -5.97 4.63 4.26
C ALA A 132 -7.31 5.18 3.74
N ALA A 133 -8.37 4.37 3.75
CA ALA A 133 -9.72 4.81 3.34
C ALA A 133 -10.23 5.96 4.22
N GLN A 134 -10.01 5.87 5.52
CA GLN A 134 -10.34 6.94 6.47
C GLN A 134 -9.50 8.19 6.22
N THR A 135 -8.17 8.04 6.07
CA THR A 135 -7.23 9.17 5.90
C THR A 135 -7.50 9.97 4.63
N TYR A 136 -7.77 9.29 3.52
CA TYR A 136 -7.91 9.95 2.22
C TYR A 136 -9.35 10.34 1.87
N PHE A 137 -10.35 9.56 2.35
CA PHE A 137 -11.75 9.70 1.90
C PHE A 137 -12.77 9.78 3.04
N ARG A 138 -12.38 9.55 4.30
CA ARG A 138 -13.27 9.40 5.47
C ARG A 138 -14.37 8.34 5.24
N LYS A 139 -14.00 7.26 4.58
CA LYS A 139 -14.85 6.11 4.30
C LYS A 139 -14.28 4.85 4.93
N ARG A 140 -15.11 3.83 5.07
CA ARG A 140 -14.63 2.49 5.38
C ARG A 140 -14.01 1.86 4.13
N ALA A 141 -13.11 0.91 4.32
CA ALA A 141 -12.48 0.17 3.21
C ALA A 141 -13.50 -0.54 2.32
N ARG A 142 -14.61 -1.00 2.87
CA ARG A 142 -15.72 -1.63 2.11
C ARG A 142 -16.43 -0.70 1.13
N ASP A 143 -16.41 0.61 1.39
CA ASP A 143 -17.17 1.62 0.64
C ASP A 143 -16.34 2.32 -0.45
N LEU A 144 -15.11 1.82 -0.70
CA LEU A 144 -14.23 2.38 -1.71
C LEU A 144 -14.79 2.18 -3.12
N THR A 145 -14.89 3.25 -3.87
CA THR A 145 -15.26 3.22 -5.30
C THR A 145 -14.11 2.67 -6.16
N VAL A 146 -14.37 2.36 -7.42
CA VAL A 146 -13.36 1.89 -8.38
C VAL A 146 -12.18 2.87 -8.47
N LEU A 147 -12.46 4.18 -8.61
CA LEU A 147 -11.42 5.20 -8.69
C LEU A 147 -10.63 5.33 -7.38
N GLN A 148 -11.32 5.31 -6.23
CA GLN A 148 -10.68 5.38 -4.92
C GLN A 148 -9.80 4.15 -4.65
N GLY A 149 -10.29 2.95 -5.00
CA GLY A 149 -9.50 1.72 -4.94
C GLY A 149 -8.24 1.78 -5.79
N ALA A 150 -8.35 2.22 -7.03
CA ALA A 150 -7.22 2.38 -7.95
C ALA A 150 -6.21 3.43 -7.46
N LEU A 151 -6.68 4.54 -6.89
CA LEU A 151 -5.81 5.56 -6.34
C LEU A 151 -5.01 5.02 -5.15
N LEU A 152 -5.68 4.38 -4.17
CA LEU A 152 -4.99 3.77 -3.03
C LEU A 152 -4.00 2.70 -3.48
N ALA A 153 -4.37 1.83 -4.42
CA ALA A 153 -3.48 0.80 -4.95
C ALA A 153 -2.22 1.38 -5.63
N GLY A 154 -2.25 2.64 -6.02
CA GLY A 154 -1.11 3.35 -6.59
C GLY A 154 -0.10 3.89 -5.59
N LEU A 155 -0.41 3.91 -4.29
CA LEU A 155 0.41 4.56 -3.25
C LEU A 155 1.58 3.70 -2.73
N PRO A 156 1.45 2.38 -2.49
CA PRO A 156 2.43 1.62 -1.70
C PRO A 156 3.86 1.66 -2.23
N ASN A 157 4.05 1.68 -3.55
CA ASN A 157 5.38 1.67 -4.17
C ASN A 157 6.18 2.97 -3.97
N SER A 158 5.50 4.09 -3.80
CA SER A 158 6.13 5.41 -3.64
C SER A 158 5.19 6.39 -2.95
N PRO A 159 4.81 6.14 -1.68
CA PRO A 159 3.72 6.86 -1.01
C PRO A 159 3.97 8.36 -0.88
N ASN A 160 5.22 8.80 -0.78
CA ASN A 160 5.55 10.23 -0.75
C ASN A 160 5.49 10.89 -2.13
N TYR A 161 5.76 10.12 -3.20
CA TYR A 161 5.84 10.62 -4.57
C TYR A 161 4.48 10.63 -5.27
N THR A 162 3.63 9.66 -4.94
CA THR A 162 2.27 9.51 -5.46
C THR A 162 1.20 10.01 -4.48
N ASN A 163 1.58 10.79 -3.47
CA ASN A 163 0.64 11.35 -2.50
C ASN A 163 -0.31 12.34 -3.18
N PRO A 164 -1.63 12.11 -3.17
CA PRO A 164 -2.58 12.96 -3.88
C PRO A 164 -2.72 14.36 -3.28
N PHE A 165 -2.35 14.55 -2.01
CA PHE A 165 -2.34 15.88 -1.38
C PHE A 165 -1.14 16.73 -1.82
N LYS A 166 -0.05 16.08 -2.26
CA LYS A 166 1.18 16.75 -2.73
C LYS A 166 1.25 16.84 -4.25
N ASN A 167 0.75 15.82 -4.95
CA ASN A 167 0.82 15.75 -6.41
C ASN A 167 -0.39 15.01 -6.99
N TYR A 168 -1.52 15.72 -7.02
CA TYR A 168 -2.80 15.19 -7.48
C TYR A 168 -2.73 14.58 -8.88
N GLU A 169 -2.18 15.31 -9.85
CA GLU A 169 -2.12 14.85 -11.24
C GLU A 169 -1.33 13.54 -11.39
N ARG A 170 -0.23 13.40 -10.65
CA ARG A 170 0.57 12.17 -10.69
C ARG A 170 -0.17 10.99 -10.08
N SER A 171 -0.87 11.22 -8.97
CA SER A 171 -1.73 10.21 -8.36
C SER A 171 -2.81 9.76 -9.30
N MET A 172 -3.45 10.70 -10.00
CA MET A 172 -4.50 10.39 -10.97
C MET A 172 -3.94 9.64 -12.19
N ARG A 173 -2.80 10.04 -12.75
CA ARG A 173 -2.14 9.28 -13.84
C ARG A 173 -1.79 7.85 -13.40
N ARG A 174 -1.38 7.67 -12.14
CA ARG A 174 -1.10 6.33 -11.60
C ARG A 174 -2.38 5.52 -11.44
N ALA A 175 -3.46 6.11 -10.93
CA ALA A 175 -4.77 5.48 -10.81
C ALA A 175 -5.32 5.08 -12.19
N GLU A 176 -5.25 5.94 -13.19
CA GLU A 176 -5.66 5.65 -14.57
C GLU A 176 -4.87 4.47 -15.17
N HIS A 177 -3.56 4.43 -14.93
CA HIS A 177 -2.73 3.30 -15.34
C HIS A 177 -3.20 1.99 -14.69
N ILE A 178 -3.55 2.01 -13.40
CA ILE A 178 -4.05 0.84 -12.68
C ILE A 178 -5.43 0.43 -13.21
N LEU A 179 -6.34 1.38 -13.44
CA LEU A 179 -7.64 1.11 -14.06
C LEU A 179 -7.48 0.46 -15.46
N THR A 180 -6.52 0.93 -16.25
CA THR A 180 -6.20 0.33 -17.55
C THR A 180 -5.70 -1.11 -17.40
N ARG A 181 -4.92 -1.40 -16.37
CA ARG A 181 -4.52 -2.78 -16.04
C ARG A 181 -5.70 -3.63 -15.59
N MET A 182 -6.60 -3.09 -14.77
CA MET A 182 -7.82 -3.80 -14.34
C MET A 182 -8.69 -4.20 -15.53
N VAL A 183 -8.85 -3.33 -16.53
CA VAL A 183 -9.54 -3.67 -17.79
C VAL A 183 -8.81 -4.78 -18.54
N LYS A 184 -7.49 -4.69 -18.66
CA LYS A 184 -6.68 -5.70 -19.35
C LYS A 184 -6.77 -7.08 -18.70
N GLU A 185 -6.87 -7.13 -17.39
CA GLU A 185 -6.99 -8.36 -16.60
C GLU A 185 -8.48 -8.78 -16.41
N HIS A 186 -9.41 -8.14 -17.13
CA HIS A 186 -10.86 -8.41 -17.09
C HIS A 186 -11.50 -8.30 -15.68
N LEU A 187 -10.94 -7.43 -14.83
CA LEU A 187 -11.45 -7.18 -13.48
C LEU A 187 -12.53 -6.10 -13.45
N ILE A 188 -12.53 -5.23 -14.46
CA ILE A 188 -13.58 -4.24 -14.73
C ILE A 188 -13.76 -4.10 -16.24
N SER A 189 -14.89 -3.54 -16.68
CA SER A 189 -15.14 -3.21 -18.08
C SER A 189 -14.49 -1.87 -18.47
N SER A 190 -14.42 -1.59 -19.79
CA SER A 190 -13.97 -0.29 -20.29
C SER A 190 -14.95 0.84 -19.92
N GLU A 191 -16.23 0.53 -19.85
CA GLU A 191 -17.30 1.44 -19.45
C GLU A 191 -17.12 1.84 -17.98
N GLU A 192 -16.93 0.87 -17.06
CA GLU A 192 -16.66 1.11 -15.65
C GLU A 192 -15.40 1.96 -15.43
N LYS A 193 -14.34 1.71 -16.21
CA LYS A 193 -13.14 2.56 -16.17
C LYS A 193 -13.47 4.01 -16.54
N ASN A 194 -14.21 4.22 -17.65
CA ASN A 194 -14.54 5.57 -18.12
C ASN A 194 -15.46 6.30 -17.15
N GLU A 195 -16.43 5.60 -16.57
CA GLU A 195 -17.29 6.12 -15.52
C GLU A 195 -16.48 6.51 -14.27
N ALA A 196 -15.57 5.64 -13.84
CA ALA A 196 -14.69 5.93 -12.71
C ALA A 196 -13.84 7.19 -12.95
N LEU A 197 -13.25 7.36 -14.15
CA LEU A 197 -12.44 8.52 -14.48
C LEU A 197 -13.27 9.81 -14.63
N SER A 198 -14.55 9.71 -14.96
CA SER A 198 -15.48 10.84 -15.06
C SER A 198 -16.07 11.24 -13.72
N SER A 199 -15.95 10.37 -12.70
CA SER A 199 -16.46 10.63 -11.36
C SER A 199 -15.62 11.65 -10.60
N SER A 200 -16.24 12.43 -9.74
CA SER A 200 -15.51 13.34 -8.86
C SER A 200 -14.78 12.56 -7.76
N LEU A 201 -13.50 12.84 -7.60
CA LEU A 201 -12.71 12.29 -6.50
C LEU A 201 -12.65 13.31 -5.36
N GLU A 202 -13.46 13.09 -4.34
CA GLU A 202 -13.40 13.91 -3.13
C GLU A 202 -12.28 13.40 -2.22
N LEU A 203 -11.19 14.16 -2.18
CA LEU A 203 -10.10 13.97 -1.23
C LEU A 203 -10.35 14.85 0.00
N ILE A 204 -10.38 14.24 1.16
CA ILE A 204 -10.53 14.96 2.41
C ILE A 204 -9.13 15.14 3.00
N ARG A 205 -8.61 16.37 2.93
CA ARG A 205 -7.34 16.66 3.57
C ARG A 205 -7.44 16.33 5.06
N PRO A 206 -6.46 15.60 5.62
CA PRO A 206 -6.34 15.53 7.07
C PRO A 206 -6.42 16.95 7.62
N ARG A 207 -7.26 17.19 8.61
CA ARG A 207 -7.23 18.49 9.30
C ARG A 207 -5.78 18.72 9.70
N GLU A 208 -5.21 19.79 9.18
CA GLU A 208 -4.00 20.32 9.76
C GLU A 208 -4.41 20.84 11.13
N ASP A 209 -4.25 20.01 12.14
CA ASP A 209 -4.34 20.50 13.51
C ASP A 209 -3.16 21.47 13.68
N ASP A 210 -3.42 22.76 13.45
CA ASP A 210 -2.50 23.88 13.71
C ASP A 210 -2.30 24.11 15.23
N THR A 211 -2.33 23.00 15.98
CA THR A 211 -2.06 23.05 17.40
C THR A 211 -0.55 23.17 17.65
N PRO A 212 -0.13 23.94 18.65
CA PRO A 212 1.28 23.99 19.08
C PRO A 212 1.89 22.60 19.32
N SER A 213 1.06 21.61 19.65
CA SER A 213 1.42 20.20 19.77
C SER A 213 1.98 19.59 18.48
N ARG A 214 1.63 20.09 17.29
CA ARG A 214 2.14 19.56 16.02
C ARG A 214 3.63 19.87 15.82
N TYR A 215 4.05 21.09 16.12
CA TYR A 215 5.48 21.47 16.07
C TYR A 215 6.28 20.62 17.05
N PHE A 216 5.75 20.45 18.25
CA PHE A 216 6.36 19.60 19.26
C PHE A 216 6.40 18.14 18.83
N LEU A 217 5.29 17.60 18.29
CA LEU A 217 5.24 16.24 17.76
C LEU A 217 6.25 16.00 16.63
N ASN A 218 6.33 16.90 15.67
CA ASN A 218 7.30 16.80 14.58
C ASN A 218 8.74 16.87 15.09
N TYR A 219 9.01 17.73 16.08
CA TYR A 219 10.30 17.81 16.74
C TYR A 219 10.63 16.50 17.48
N VAL A 220 9.69 15.95 18.25
CA VAL A 220 9.85 14.68 18.98
C VAL A 220 10.09 13.53 17.99
N LEU A 221 9.29 13.43 16.92
CA LEU A 221 9.44 12.42 15.88
C LEU A 221 10.82 12.50 15.21
N ALA A 222 11.26 13.71 14.83
CA ALA A 222 12.58 13.90 14.24
C ALA A 222 13.72 13.48 15.20
N LYS A 223 13.59 13.77 16.50
CA LYS A 223 14.54 13.33 17.53
C LYS A 223 14.54 11.82 17.75
N LEU A 224 13.38 11.20 17.67
CA LEU A 224 13.24 9.74 17.79
C LEU A 224 13.81 9.03 16.56
N GLU A 225 13.54 9.55 15.35
CA GLU A 225 14.14 9.06 14.10
C GLU A 225 15.66 9.18 14.10
N ASP A 226 16.20 10.28 14.64
CA ASP A 226 17.65 10.50 14.75
C ASP A 226 18.30 9.53 15.75
N LYS A 227 17.60 9.25 16.86
CA LYS A 227 18.13 8.41 17.95
C LYS A 227 17.94 6.90 17.70
N TYR A 228 16.82 6.49 17.11
CA TYR A 228 16.42 5.09 16.98
C TYR A 228 16.32 4.61 15.52
N GLY A 229 16.56 5.49 14.55
CA GLY A 229 16.37 5.22 13.13
C GLY A 229 14.95 5.48 12.63
N LYS A 230 14.78 5.43 11.29
CA LYS A 230 13.47 5.70 10.62
C LYS A 230 12.42 4.59 10.83
N GLU A 231 12.72 3.60 11.60
CA GLU A 231 11.86 2.44 11.90
C GLU A 231 11.10 2.58 13.22
N PHE A 232 11.07 3.73 13.73
CA PHE A 232 10.43 4.08 14.98
C PHE A 232 8.91 4.22 14.82
#